data_e75ef86c4739143979d84af575e587d8
#
_entry.id   e75ef86c4739143979d84af575e587d8
#
_cell.length_a   1.000
_cell.length_b   1.000
_cell.length_c   1.000
_cell.angle_alpha   90.00
_cell.angle_beta   90.00
_cell.angle_gamma   90.00
#
_symmetry.space_group_name_H-M   'P 1'
#
loop_
_entity.id
_entity.type
_entity.pdbx_description
1 polymer ?
#
loop_
_entity_poly.entity_id
_entity_poly.type
_entity_poly.pdbx_seq_one_letter_code
_entity_poly.pdbx_strand_id
1 'polypeptide(L)'
;MANCIDLKISAALIERLNVARVLCFGDSNTWGTVPDQAGRYGINARWPALLNDALTDVDVIEEGQQGRTIIHNHSFEGHKSGQRYLKDCLERDSPDLVLILLGTNDLKERFSLSADAVAKGAAGLAEKTQQFKRASMNKSIKVLLIAPPAVYEVGCYAKMYAGAHAKSLQLAKYYALYAKNIGCAFFDAGSVVTPCPQEGIHWQIDQHQFLAAALVPIIRDMLGKSG
;
A
#
# COMPACT_ATOMS: atom_id res chain seq x y z
N MET A 1 13.92 2.35 47.98
CA MET A 1 12.78 1.59 47.41
C MET A 1 12.43 2.28 46.08
N ALA A 2 13.07 1.88 44.99
CA ALA A 2 12.69 2.37 43.66
C ALA A 2 11.30 1.80 43.34
N ASN A 3 10.38 2.67 42.98
CA ASN A 3 8.96 2.38 42.88
C ASN A 3 8.71 1.32 41.76
N CYS A 4 8.00 0.26 42.08
CA CYS A 4 7.54 -0.79 41.17
C CYS A 4 6.70 -0.25 40.00
N ILE A 5 6.21 0.98 40.12
CA ILE A 5 5.46 1.74 39.09
C ILE A 5 6.42 2.25 38.00
N ASP A 6 7.59 2.76 38.35
CA ASP A 6 8.58 3.27 37.36
C ASP A 6 9.16 2.15 36.48
N LEU A 7 9.34 0.95 37.06
CA LEU A 7 9.79 -0.24 36.35
C LEU A 7 8.73 -0.77 35.36
N LYS A 8 7.44 -0.71 35.73
CA LYS A 8 6.34 -1.13 34.85
C LYS A 8 6.10 -0.14 33.70
N ILE A 9 6.22 1.16 33.96
CA ILE A 9 6.14 2.22 32.95
C ILE A 9 7.33 2.10 31.98
N SER A 10 8.52 1.83 32.48
CA SER A 10 9.72 1.61 31.67
C SER A 10 9.61 0.37 30.80
N ALA A 11 9.11 -0.76 31.32
CA ALA A 11 8.92 -1.99 30.53
C ALA A 11 7.84 -1.82 29.44
N ALA A 12 6.70 -1.22 29.75
CA ALA A 12 5.65 -0.93 28.76
C ALA A 12 6.09 0.08 27.69
N LEU A 13 6.96 1.03 28.06
CA LEU A 13 7.55 1.98 27.10
C LEU A 13 8.57 1.28 26.20
N ILE A 14 9.37 0.38 26.74
CA ILE A 14 10.34 -0.45 25.98
C ILE A 14 9.61 -1.42 25.05
N GLU A 15 8.51 -2.05 25.48
CA GLU A 15 7.67 -2.89 24.64
C GLU A 15 7.06 -2.08 23.47
N ARG A 16 6.54 -0.88 23.73
CA ARG A 16 6.05 0.02 22.68
C ARG A 16 7.14 0.48 21.69
N LEU A 17 8.38 0.62 22.15
CA LEU A 17 9.53 0.97 21.31
C LEU A 17 9.99 -0.20 20.44
N ASN A 18 9.60 -1.44 20.75
CA ASN A 18 9.97 -2.65 20.01
C ASN A 18 8.87 -3.20 19.10
N VAL A 19 7.68 -2.57 19.05
CA VAL A 19 6.62 -2.97 18.13
C VAL A 19 7.03 -2.58 16.70
N ALA A 20 7.11 -3.56 15.80
CA ALA A 20 7.39 -3.29 14.41
C ALA A 20 6.24 -2.50 13.77
N ARG A 21 6.58 -1.53 12.91
CA ARG A 21 5.60 -0.68 12.23
C ARG A 21 5.51 -0.99 10.75
N VAL A 22 4.28 -1.19 10.28
CA VAL A 22 3.96 -1.46 8.88
C VAL A 22 3.13 -0.33 8.32
N LEU A 23 3.65 0.39 7.33
CA LEU A 23 2.93 1.45 6.63
C LEU A 23 2.25 0.89 5.38
N CYS A 24 0.92 0.94 5.34
CA CYS A 24 0.10 0.59 4.18
C CYS A 24 -0.12 1.84 3.32
N PHE A 25 0.73 2.05 2.33
CA PHE A 25 0.72 3.24 1.47
C PHE A 25 0.04 2.95 0.14
N GLY A 26 -1.13 3.57 -0.11
CA GLY A 26 -1.92 3.28 -1.30
C GLY A 26 -2.92 4.34 -1.70
N ASP A 27 -3.80 3.98 -2.61
CA ASP A 27 -4.84 4.84 -3.18
C ASP A 27 -6.22 4.66 -2.53
N SER A 28 -7.30 4.83 -3.31
CA SER A 28 -8.68 4.67 -2.87
C SER A 28 -9.01 3.25 -2.38
N ASN A 29 -8.36 2.22 -2.90
CA ASN A 29 -8.53 0.85 -2.45
C ASN A 29 -7.85 0.59 -1.08
N THR A 30 -6.81 1.33 -0.75
CA THR A 30 -6.23 1.33 0.60
C THR A 30 -7.05 2.20 1.54
N TRP A 31 -7.55 3.35 1.08
CA TRP A 31 -8.47 4.21 1.83
C TRP A 31 -9.80 3.50 2.13
N GLY A 32 -10.23 2.56 1.27
CA GLY A 32 -11.45 1.77 1.44
C GLY A 32 -12.68 2.44 0.87
N THR A 33 -12.59 2.95 -0.37
CA THR A 33 -13.76 3.47 -1.10
C THR A 33 -14.78 2.38 -1.34
N VAL A 34 -16.05 2.65 -1.04
CA VAL A 34 -17.17 1.75 -1.34
C VAL A 34 -17.50 1.85 -2.82
N PRO A 35 -17.54 0.75 -3.60
CA PRO A 35 -17.94 0.78 -5.00
C PRO A 35 -19.33 1.35 -5.20
N ASP A 36 -19.54 2.12 -6.28
CA ASP A 36 -20.83 2.71 -6.69
C ASP A 36 -21.54 3.57 -5.62
N GLN A 37 -20.86 3.93 -4.56
CA GLN A 37 -21.40 4.72 -3.47
C GLN A 37 -20.44 5.83 -3.05
N ALA A 38 -20.98 6.93 -2.57
CA ALA A 38 -20.19 7.92 -1.88
C ALA A 38 -19.88 7.41 -0.45
N GLY A 39 -18.62 7.13 -0.14
CA GLY A 39 -18.27 6.73 1.21
C GLY A 39 -17.00 5.92 1.35
N ARG A 40 -16.72 5.57 2.59
CA ARG A 40 -15.59 4.78 3.02
C ARG A 40 -16.10 3.60 3.85
N TYR A 41 -15.55 2.41 3.62
CA TYR A 41 -15.83 1.27 4.49
C TYR A 41 -15.45 1.56 5.96
N GLY A 42 -16.20 0.98 6.87
CA GLY A 42 -15.86 1.00 8.30
C GLY A 42 -14.45 0.47 8.56
N ILE A 43 -13.90 0.83 9.72
CA ILE A 43 -12.53 0.44 10.06
C ILE A 43 -12.33 -1.07 10.02
N ASN A 44 -13.30 -1.86 10.46
CA ASN A 44 -13.21 -3.32 10.53
C ASN A 44 -13.35 -4.03 9.16
N ALA A 45 -13.42 -3.29 8.06
CA ALA A 45 -13.62 -3.83 6.73
C ALA A 45 -12.49 -3.54 5.75
N ARG A 46 -11.62 -2.57 6.08
CA ARG A 46 -10.51 -2.18 5.21
C ARG A 46 -9.30 -3.07 5.43
N TRP A 47 -8.62 -3.46 4.35
CA TRP A 47 -7.50 -4.40 4.43
C TRP A 47 -6.36 -3.98 5.40
N PRO A 48 -5.99 -2.67 5.57
CA PRO A 48 -4.98 -2.31 6.55
C PRO A 48 -5.45 -2.55 7.99
N ALA A 49 -6.71 -2.26 8.30
CA ALA A 49 -7.26 -2.51 9.63
C ALA A 49 -7.40 -4.01 9.93
N LEU A 50 -7.80 -4.80 8.92
CA LEU A 50 -7.84 -6.26 9.03
C LEU A 50 -6.44 -6.85 9.26
N LEU A 51 -5.38 -6.25 8.66
CA LEU A 51 -4.00 -6.61 8.98
C LEU A 51 -3.64 -6.28 10.42
N ASN A 52 -4.04 -5.11 10.91
CA ASN A 52 -3.79 -4.70 12.30
C ASN A 52 -4.44 -5.67 13.30
N ASP A 53 -5.66 -6.11 13.02
CA ASP A 53 -6.36 -7.07 13.85
C ASP A 53 -5.71 -8.47 13.83
N ALA A 54 -5.16 -8.87 12.68
CA ALA A 54 -4.50 -10.17 12.50
C ALA A 54 -3.04 -10.20 13.00
N LEU A 55 -2.39 -9.04 13.09
CA LEU A 55 -0.98 -8.89 13.48
C LEU A 55 -0.88 -8.14 14.81
N THR A 56 -1.29 -8.78 15.90
CA THR A 56 -1.42 -8.17 17.25
C THR A 56 -0.11 -7.65 17.84
N ASP A 57 1.02 -8.06 17.30
CA ASP A 57 2.37 -7.67 17.68
C ASP A 57 3.04 -6.67 16.71
N VAL A 58 2.25 -6.05 15.83
CA VAL A 58 2.66 -5.09 14.80
C VAL A 58 1.73 -3.88 14.82
N ASP A 59 2.27 -2.69 14.68
CA ASP A 59 1.52 -1.44 14.51
C ASP A 59 1.30 -1.18 13.02
N VAL A 60 0.07 -1.33 12.53
CA VAL A 60 -0.26 -1.14 11.11
C VAL A 60 -0.85 0.25 10.88
N ILE A 61 -0.14 1.05 10.12
CA ILE A 61 -0.48 2.43 9.80
C ILE A 61 -1.16 2.49 8.44
N GLU A 62 -2.39 3.00 8.43
CA GLU A 62 -3.19 3.15 7.22
C GLU A 62 -2.96 4.51 6.58
N GLU A 63 -2.40 4.55 5.36
CA GLU A 63 -2.07 5.76 4.60
C GLU A 63 -2.63 5.68 3.18
N GLY A 64 -3.94 5.48 3.06
CA GLY A 64 -4.69 5.49 1.81
C GLY A 64 -5.19 6.90 1.44
N GLN A 65 -5.12 7.26 0.16
CA GLN A 65 -5.67 8.53 -0.35
C GLN A 65 -6.39 8.32 -1.69
N GLN A 66 -7.64 8.73 -1.77
CA GLN A 66 -8.41 8.66 -3.02
C GLN A 66 -7.70 9.36 -4.18
N GLY A 67 -7.56 8.66 -5.30
CA GLY A 67 -6.96 9.19 -6.51
C GLY A 67 -5.44 9.31 -6.46
N ARG A 68 -4.75 8.78 -5.43
CA ARG A 68 -3.28 8.82 -5.34
C ARG A 68 -2.65 8.10 -6.53
N THR A 69 -1.75 8.80 -7.21
CA THR A 69 -0.87 8.29 -8.26
C THR A 69 0.53 8.04 -7.70
N ILE A 70 1.39 7.39 -8.47
CA ILE A 70 2.79 7.18 -8.09
C ILE A 70 3.55 8.51 -8.12
N ILE A 71 3.56 9.19 -9.28
CA ILE A 71 4.35 10.40 -9.51
C ILE A 71 3.48 11.56 -10.00
N HIS A 72 2.53 11.26 -10.89
CA HIS A 72 1.78 12.26 -11.61
C HIS A 72 0.79 13.03 -10.72
N ASN A 73 0.69 14.32 -10.93
CA ASN A 73 -0.22 15.20 -10.22
C ASN A 73 -1.06 15.98 -11.24
N HIS A 74 -2.35 16.09 -10.98
CA HIS A 74 -3.22 16.96 -11.77
C HIS A 74 -3.45 18.25 -11.00
N SER A 75 -3.17 19.40 -11.61
CA SER A 75 -3.20 20.72 -10.97
C SER A 75 -4.54 21.07 -10.32
N PHE A 76 -5.65 20.53 -10.82
CA PHE A 76 -7.01 20.81 -10.29
C PHE A 76 -7.49 19.82 -9.22
N GLU A 77 -6.80 18.67 -9.01
CA GLU A 77 -7.23 17.64 -8.05
C GLU A 77 -6.45 17.65 -6.74
N GLY A 78 -5.66 18.70 -6.52
CA GLY A 78 -4.76 18.79 -5.37
C GLY A 78 -3.53 17.88 -5.50
N HIS A 79 -2.73 17.84 -4.46
CA HIS A 79 -1.51 17.05 -4.45
C HIS A 79 -1.80 15.59 -4.13
N LYS A 80 -1.82 14.73 -5.16
CA LYS A 80 -2.08 13.29 -5.03
C LYS A 80 -0.89 12.41 -5.41
N SER A 81 0.29 12.99 -5.64
CA SER A 81 1.51 12.25 -5.96
C SER A 81 2.04 11.49 -4.74
N GLY A 82 2.12 10.17 -4.82
CA GLY A 82 2.69 9.32 -3.79
C GLY A 82 4.15 9.66 -3.50
N GLN A 83 4.93 9.97 -4.54
CA GLN A 83 6.34 10.37 -4.38
C GLN A 83 6.51 11.60 -3.47
N ARG A 84 5.56 12.53 -3.50
CA ARG A 84 5.62 13.74 -2.67
C ARG A 84 5.30 13.46 -1.20
N TYR A 85 4.27 12.63 -0.96
CA TYR A 85 3.78 12.40 0.40
C TYR A 85 4.51 11.29 1.16
N LEU A 86 5.09 10.33 0.45
CA LEU A 86 5.70 9.18 1.11
C LEU A 86 6.84 9.60 2.04
N LYS A 87 7.65 10.59 1.67
CA LYS A 87 8.74 11.08 2.51
C LYS A 87 8.23 11.54 3.88
N ASP A 88 7.17 12.35 3.90
CA ASP A 88 6.59 12.88 5.14
C ASP A 88 6.04 11.74 6.02
N CYS A 89 5.42 10.71 5.41
CA CYS A 89 4.98 9.52 6.12
C CYS A 89 6.17 8.74 6.72
N LEU A 90 7.27 8.57 5.97
CA LEU A 90 8.46 7.88 6.47
C LEU A 90 9.12 8.61 7.65
N GLU A 91 9.15 9.94 7.61
CA GLU A 91 9.68 10.78 8.70
C GLU A 91 8.78 10.73 9.93
N ARG A 92 7.46 10.86 9.76
CA ARG A 92 6.47 10.86 10.84
C ARG A 92 6.37 9.50 11.54
N ASP A 93 6.21 8.44 10.74
CA ASP A 93 5.81 7.14 11.26
C ASP A 93 6.98 6.19 11.48
N SER A 94 8.11 6.46 10.86
CA SER A 94 9.31 5.63 10.98
C SER A 94 9.04 4.12 10.83
N PRO A 95 8.43 3.64 9.71
CA PRO A 95 8.04 2.25 9.55
C PRO A 95 9.25 1.31 9.37
N ASP A 96 9.10 0.04 9.78
CA ASP A 96 10.08 -1.02 9.51
C ASP A 96 9.82 -1.68 8.15
N LEU A 97 8.55 -1.68 7.74
CA LEU A 97 8.08 -2.22 6.46
C LEU A 97 7.08 -1.26 5.83
N VAL A 98 7.21 -1.01 4.54
CA VAL A 98 6.24 -0.25 3.74
C VAL A 98 5.63 -1.16 2.69
N LEU A 99 4.31 -1.23 2.67
CA LEU A 99 3.51 -1.89 1.64
C LEU A 99 3.08 -0.81 0.65
N ILE A 100 3.56 -0.86 -0.60
CA ILE A 100 3.21 0.13 -1.64
C ILE A 100 2.23 -0.51 -2.61
N LEU A 101 0.96 -0.10 -2.54
CA LEU A 101 -0.12 -0.52 -3.44
C LEU A 101 -0.63 0.69 -4.21
N LEU A 102 0.01 1.01 -5.31
CA LEU A 102 -0.29 2.13 -6.21
C LEU A 102 -0.20 1.68 -7.67
N GLY A 103 -0.69 2.49 -8.59
CA GLY A 103 -0.62 2.26 -10.02
C GLY A 103 -1.97 2.26 -10.72
N THR A 104 -3.06 1.97 -10.00
CA THR A 104 -4.42 2.00 -10.56
C THR A 104 -4.73 3.38 -11.16
N ASN A 105 -4.47 4.45 -10.43
CA ASN A 105 -4.76 5.82 -10.89
C ASN A 105 -3.84 6.30 -12.02
N ASP A 106 -2.66 5.71 -12.14
CA ASP A 106 -1.69 6.02 -13.19
C ASP A 106 -2.12 5.45 -14.55
N LEU A 107 -3.05 4.48 -14.56
CA LEU A 107 -3.63 3.91 -15.78
C LEU A 107 -4.70 4.80 -16.41
N LYS A 108 -5.16 5.88 -15.74
CA LYS A 108 -6.15 6.80 -16.31
C LYS A 108 -5.70 7.30 -17.68
N GLU A 109 -6.64 7.35 -18.61
CA GLU A 109 -6.41 7.71 -20.03
C GLU A 109 -5.59 9.00 -20.17
N ARG A 110 -5.92 10.01 -19.36
CA ARG A 110 -5.28 11.34 -19.37
C ARG A 110 -3.76 11.33 -19.13
N PHE A 111 -3.21 10.29 -18.48
CA PHE A 111 -1.77 10.19 -18.23
C PHE A 111 -1.02 9.48 -19.39
N SER A 112 -1.73 8.75 -20.24
CA SER A 112 -1.19 8.07 -21.42
C SER A 112 0.02 7.17 -21.13
N LEU A 113 0.11 6.61 -19.90
CA LEU A 113 1.21 5.76 -19.47
C LEU A 113 1.03 4.31 -19.96
N SER A 114 2.14 3.66 -20.29
CA SER A 114 2.19 2.21 -20.48
C SER A 114 2.28 1.49 -19.12
N ALA A 115 1.93 0.20 -19.10
CA ALA A 115 2.11 -0.64 -17.91
C ALA A 115 3.57 -0.69 -17.43
N ASP A 116 4.51 -0.73 -18.36
CA ASP A 116 5.95 -0.65 -18.07
C ASP A 116 6.34 0.65 -17.35
N ALA A 117 5.87 1.80 -17.87
CA ALA A 117 6.14 3.10 -17.26
C ALA A 117 5.55 3.23 -15.87
N VAL A 118 4.33 2.72 -15.64
CA VAL A 118 3.69 2.68 -14.32
C VAL A 118 4.51 1.83 -13.34
N ALA A 119 4.88 0.61 -13.75
CA ALA A 119 5.67 -0.30 -12.91
C ALA A 119 7.05 0.26 -12.58
N LYS A 120 7.73 0.89 -13.56
CA LYS A 120 9.01 1.57 -13.34
C LYS A 120 8.90 2.71 -12.35
N GLY A 121 7.83 3.49 -12.42
CA GLY A 121 7.54 4.55 -11.44
C GLY A 121 7.33 4.00 -10.03
N ALA A 122 6.57 2.90 -9.89
CA ALA A 122 6.32 2.24 -8.61
C ALA A 122 7.61 1.66 -8.01
N ALA A 123 8.45 1.02 -8.83
CA ALA A 123 9.75 0.52 -8.40
C ALA A 123 10.69 1.66 -7.97
N GLY A 124 10.70 2.78 -8.68
CA GLY A 124 11.48 3.95 -8.28
C GLY A 124 11.03 4.54 -6.92
N LEU A 125 9.72 4.46 -6.61
CA LEU A 125 9.20 4.85 -5.30
C LEU A 125 9.66 3.86 -4.22
N ALA A 126 9.62 2.56 -4.50
CA ALA A 126 10.10 1.50 -3.60
C ALA A 126 11.60 1.63 -3.33
N GLU A 127 12.41 1.85 -4.35
CA GLU A 127 13.86 2.05 -4.23
C GLU A 127 14.21 3.26 -3.34
N LYS A 128 13.54 4.41 -3.57
CA LYS A 128 13.70 5.59 -2.71
C LYS A 128 13.33 5.31 -1.25
N THR A 129 12.33 4.46 -1.02
CA THR A 129 11.92 4.04 0.32
C THR A 129 12.98 3.18 0.99
N GLN A 130 13.55 2.21 0.27
CA GLN A 130 14.65 1.36 0.77
C GLN A 130 15.91 2.20 1.10
N GLN A 131 16.18 3.24 0.30
CA GLN A 131 17.33 4.13 0.48
C GLN A 131 17.11 5.21 1.55
N PHE A 132 15.88 5.36 2.06
CA PHE A 132 15.55 6.36 3.06
C PHE A 132 16.30 6.06 4.37
N LYS A 133 17.16 7.00 4.77
CA LYS A 133 17.95 6.88 6.00
C LYS A 133 17.19 7.50 7.17
N ARG A 134 16.89 6.71 8.16
CA ARG A 134 16.38 7.18 9.45
C ARG A 134 17.50 7.89 10.21
N ALA A 135 17.23 9.08 10.74
CA ALA A 135 18.18 9.83 11.53
C ALA A 135 18.64 9.10 12.82
N SER A 136 17.84 8.16 13.31
CA SER A 136 18.04 7.47 14.59
C SER A 136 18.42 5.98 14.49
N MET A 137 18.36 5.37 13.31
CA MET A 137 18.67 3.94 13.14
C MET A 137 19.39 3.68 11.83
N ASN A 138 20.48 2.90 11.88
CA ASN A 138 21.27 2.47 10.72
C ASN A 138 20.62 1.30 9.96
N LYS A 139 19.27 1.20 9.95
CA LYS A 139 18.52 0.10 9.37
C LYS A 139 17.69 0.59 8.18
N SER A 140 17.83 -0.08 7.04
CA SER A 140 17.02 0.19 5.85
C SER A 140 15.56 -0.23 6.08
N ILE A 141 14.62 0.52 5.48
CA ILE A 141 13.20 0.16 5.46
C ILE A 141 12.99 -0.99 4.49
N LYS A 142 12.30 -2.05 4.94
CA LYS A 142 11.85 -3.12 4.05
C LYS A 142 10.67 -2.63 3.22
N VAL A 143 10.57 -3.08 1.98
CA VAL A 143 9.45 -2.71 1.09
C VAL A 143 8.84 -3.95 0.46
N LEU A 144 7.52 -4.04 0.50
CA LEU A 144 6.72 -4.94 -0.32
C LEU A 144 6.03 -4.12 -1.40
N LEU A 145 6.45 -4.31 -2.64
CA LEU A 145 5.81 -3.69 -3.80
C LEU A 145 4.65 -4.56 -4.26
N ILE A 146 3.43 -4.01 -4.22
CA ILE A 146 2.20 -4.73 -4.54
C ILE A 146 1.66 -4.20 -5.88
N ALA A 147 1.57 -5.07 -6.89
CA ALA A 147 0.89 -4.74 -8.13
C ALA A 147 -0.63 -4.70 -7.89
N PRO A 148 -1.33 -3.63 -8.31
CA PRO A 148 -2.78 -3.59 -8.23
C PRO A 148 -3.42 -4.63 -9.17
N PRO A 149 -4.66 -5.11 -8.87
CA PRO A 149 -5.39 -6.00 -9.74
C PRO A 149 -5.75 -5.33 -11.07
N ALA A 150 -6.17 -6.14 -12.04
CA ALA A 150 -6.70 -5.64 -13.30
C ALA A 150 -7.90 -4.71 -13.06
N VAL A 151 -8.05 -3.68 -13.89
CA VAL A 151 -9.21 -2.78 -13.88
C VAL A 151 -10.15 -3.16 -15.01
N TYR A 152 -11.45 -2.87 -14.87
CA TYR A 152 -12.45 -3.03 -15.92
C TYR A 152 -12.92 -1.66 -16.39
N GLU A 153 -13.13 -1.50 -17.70
CA GLU A 153 -13.60 -0.26 -18.32
C GLU A 153 -15.12 -0.22 -18.34
N VAL A 154 -15.72 -0.24 -17.14
CA VAL A 154 -17.18 -0.32 -16.96
C VAL A 154 -17.68 0.78 -16.00
N GLY A 155 -18.99 0.95 -15.95
CA GLY A 155 -19.63 1.88 -15.02
C GLY A 155 -19.23 3.35 -15.23
N CYS A 156 -19.27 4.12 -14.16
CA CYS A 156 -18.99 5.55 -14.18
C CYS A 156 -17.53 5.90 -14.51
N TYR A 157 -16.61 4.96 -14.36
CA TYR A 157 -15.19 5.16 -14.62
C TYR A 157 -14.73 4.71 -16.03
N ALA A 158 -15.58 4.09 -16.84
CA ALA A 158 -15.22 3.54 -18.15
C ALA A 158 -14.44 4.54 -19.03
N LYS A 159 -14.95 5.78 -19.16
CA LYS A 159 -14.28 6.81 -19.95
C LYS A 159 -12.94 7.24 -19.34
N MET A 160 -12.85 7.35 -18.02
CA MET A 160 -11.63 7.78 -17.33
C MET A 160 -10.50 6.78 -17.46
N TYR A 161 -10.84 5.49 -17.57
CA TYR A 161 -9.90 4.38 -17.68
C TYR A 161 -9.90 3.73 -19.07
N ALA A 162 -10.31 4.46 -20.12
CA ALA A 162 -10.30 3.95 -21.49
C ALA A 162 -8.90 3.44 -21.88
N GLY A 163 -8.80 2.20 -22.35
CA GLY A 163 -7.55 1.49 -22.68
C GLY A 163 -6.74 1.02 -21.49
N ALA A 164 -7.26 1.11 -20.26
CA ALA A 164 -6.56 0.71 -19.05
C ALA A 164 -6.61 -0.81 -18.81
N HIS A 165 -7.67 -1.50 -19.21
CA HIS A 165 -7.82 -2.93 -18.95
C HIS A 165 -6.62 -3.74 -19.50
N ALA A 166 -6.31 -3.60 -20.78
CA ALA A 166 -5.19 -4.30 -21.41
C ALA A 166 -3.82 -3.98 -20.78
N LYS A 167 -3.65 -2.75 -20.27
CA LYS A 167 -2.44 -2.33 -19.56
C LYS A 167 -2.40 -2.95 -18.15
N SER A 168 -3.51 -2.96 -17.43
CA SER A 168 -3.58 -3.47 -16.06
C SER A 168 -3.23 -4.96 -15.99
N LEU A 169 -3.61 -5.76 -16.97
CA LEU A 169 -3.24 -7.17 -17.09
C LEU A 169 -1.72 -7.42 -17.19
N GLN A 170 -0.95 -6.40 -17.54
CA GLN A 170 0.51 -6.49 -17.68
C GLN A 170 1.24 -5.98 -16.42
N LEU A 171 0.57 -5.32 -15.49
CA LEU A 171 1.22 -4.68 -14.34
C LEU A 171 2.01 -5.68 -13.50
N ALA A 172 1.40 -6.81 -13.13
CA ALA A 172 2.05 -7.81 -12.28
C ALA A 172 3.39 -8.27 -12.86
N LYS A 173 3.45 -8.53 -14.18
CA LYS A 173 4.68 -8.91 -14.88
C LYS A 173 5.78 -7.85 -14.75
N TYR A 174 5.46 -6.59 -15.00
CA TYR A 174 6.44 -5.51 -14.93
C TYR A 174 6.83 -5.16 -13.50
N TYR A 175 5.87 -5.20 -12.56
CA TYR A 175 6.16 -5.01 -11.13
C TYR A 175 7.13 -6.07 -10.61
N ALA A 176 6.89 -7.35 -10.92
CA ALA A 176 7.79 -8.44 -10.55
C ALA A 176 9.21 -8.25 -11.14
N LEU A 177 9.29 -7.85 -12.43
CA LEU A 177 10.56 -7.59 -13.08
C LEU A 177 11.35 -6.48 -12.38
N TYR A 178 10.71 -5.33 -12.16
CA TYR A 178 11.39 -4.19 -11.55
C TYR A 178 11.67 -4.40 -10.05
N ALA A 179 10.78 -5.06 -9.31
CA ALA A 179 11.02 -5.42 -7.92
C ALA A 179 12.27 -6.30 -7.79
N LYS A 180 12.41 -7.31 -8.67
CA LYS A 180 13.61 -8.15 -8.74
C LYS A 180 14.88 -7.33 -9.01
N ASN A 181 14.83 -6.37 -9.94
CA ASN A 181 15.98 -5.55 -10.31
C ASN A 181 16.50 -4.69 -9.16
N ILE A 182 15.62 -4.22 -8.28
CA ILE A 182 15.97 -3.39 -7.11
C ILE A 182 16.08 -4.18 -5.80
N GLY A 183 15.97 -5.52 -5.85
CA GLY A 183 16.01 -6.35 -4.65
C GLY A 183 14.86 -6.11 -3.68
N CYS A 184 13.66 -5.82 -4.21
CA CYS A 184 12.44 -5.56 -3.43
C CYS A 184 11.54 -6.78 -3.42
N ALA A 185 10.85 -7.04 -2.30
CA ALA A 185 9.78 -8.04 -2.25
C ALA A 185 8.59 -7.61 -3.12
N PHE A 186 7.90 -8.59 -3.71
CA PHE A 186 6.80 -8.38 -4.64
C PHE A 186 5.59 -9.25 -4.28
N PHE A 187 4.39 -8.69 -4.49
CA PHE A 187 3.13 -9.42 -4.43
C PHE A 187 2.19 -8.95 -5.54
N ASP A 188 1.48 -9.89 -6.17
CA ASP A 188 0.42 -9.59 -7.14
C ASP A 188 -0.95 -9.62 -6.45
N ALA A 189 -1.54 -8.45 -6.19
CA ALA A 189 -2.88 -8.40 -5.60
C ALA A 189 -3.95 -9.01 -6.53
N GLY A 190 -3.74 -8.97 -7.85
CA GLY A 190 -4.65 -9.59 -8.81
C GLY A 190 -4.76 -11.11 -8.71
N SER A 191 -3.84 -11.77 -7.97
CA SER A 191 -3.93 -13.21 -7.70
C SER A 191 -5.02 -13.56 -6.67
N VAL A 192 -5.49 -12.58 -5.87
CA VAL A 192 -6.46 -12.81 -4.79
C VAL A 192 -7.62 -11.80 -4.79
N VAL A 193 -7.50 -10.69 -5.51
CA VAL A 193 -8.47 -9.59 -5.52
C VAL A 193 -8.98 -9.33 -6.93
N THR A 194 -10.29 -9.09 -7.04
CA THR A 194 -10.93 -8.60 -8.28
C THR A 194 -11.73 -7.33 -7.97
N PRO A 195 -11.72 -6.33 -8.88
CA PRO A 195 -12.56 -5.14 -8.70
C PRO A 195 -14.05 -5.46 -8.79
N CYS A 196 -14.87 -4.59 -8.22
CA CYS A 196 -16.32 -4.64 -8.38
C CYS A 196 -16.71 -4.68 -9.87
N PRO A 197 -17.45 -5.69 -10.34
CA PRO A 197 -17.74 -5.86 -11.77
C PRO A 197 -18.64 -4.77 -12.35
N GLN A 198 -19.39 -4.04 -11.52
CA GLN A 198 -20.26 -2.94 -11.94
C GLN A 198 -19.49 -1.64 -12.15
N GLU A 199 -18.42 -1.43 -11.39
CA GLU A 199 -17.65 -0.18 -11.38
C GLU A 199 -16.24 -0.34 -11.96
N GLY A 200 -15.63 -1.49 -11.78
CA GLY A 200 -14.38 -1.89 -12.43
C GLY A 200 -13.09 -1.44 -11.74
N ILE A 201 -13.12 -0.67 -10.66
CA ILE A 201 -11.93 -0.08 -10.02
C ILE A 201 -11.86 -0.42 -8.53
N HIS A 202 -12.89 -0.10 -7.75
CA HIS A 202 -12.89 -0.29 -6.31
C HIS A 202 -13.33 -1.72 -5.93
N TRP A 203 -13.08 -2.09 -4.69
CA TRP A 203 -13.22 -3.47 -4.22
C TRP A 203 -14.43 -3.63 -3.30
N GLN A 204 -15.11 -4.75 -3.43
CA GLN A 204 -16.12 -5.17 -2.46
C GLN A 204 -15.44 -5.60 -1.15
N ILE A 205 -16.23 -5.69 -0.09
CA ILE A 205 -15.72 -5.88 1.28
C ILE A 205 -14.94 -7.19 1.47
N ASP A 206 -15.36 -8.27 0.81
CA ASP A 206 -14.68 -9.58 0.82
C ASP A 206 -13.29 -9.54 0.19
N GLN A 207 -13.08 -8.67 -0.82
CA GLN A 207 -11.79 -8.51 -1.49
C GLN A 207 -10.74 -7.89 -0.56
N HIS A 208 -11.16 -7.00 0.35
CA HIS A 208 -10.28 -6.49 1.42
C HIS A 208 -9.84 -7.61 2.37
N GLN A 209 -10.74 -8.54 2.69
CA GLN A 209 -10.43 -9.71 3.53
C GLN A 209 -9.44 -10.65 2.84
N PHE A 210 -9.64 -10.92 1.55
CA PHE A 210 -8.72 -11.78 0.78
C PHE A 210 -7.31 -11.19 0.71
N LEU A 211 -7.19 -9.89 0.46
CA LEU A 211 -5.87 -9.24 0.44
C LEU A 211 -5.21 -9.31 1.82
N ALA A 212 -5.91 -8.95 2.87
CA ALA A 212 -5.37 -8.97 4.22
C ALA A 212 -4.89 -10.38 4.61
N ALA A 213 -5.69 -11.41 4.37
CA ALA A 213 -5.33 -12.80 4.65
C ALA A 213 -4.08 -13.25 3.89
N ALA A 214 -3.94 -12.87 2.61
CA ALA A 214 -2.78 -13.20 1.80
C ALA A 214 -1.49 -12.48 2.25
N LEU A 215 -1.61 -11.26 2.77
CA LEU A 215 -0.45 -10.45 3.18
C LEU A 215 0.08 -10.82 4.57
N VAL A 216 -0.73 -11.35 5.49
CA VAL A 216 -0.31 -11.71 6.86
C VAL A 216 0.96 -12.57 6.89
N PRO A 217 1.03 -13.74 6.22
CA PRO A 217 2.23 -14.58 6.26
C PRO A 217 3.45 -13.88 5.65
N ILE A 218 3.28 -13.09 4.60
CA ILE A 218 4.35 -12.35 3.93
C ILE A 218 4.94 -11.31 4.88
N ILE A 219 4.09 -10.55 5.56
CA ILE A 219 4.51 -9.53 6.53
C ILE A 219 5.27 -10.17 7.69
N ARG A 220 4.78 -11.29 8.24
CA ARG A 220 5.44 -12.03 9.31
C ARG A 220 6.84 -12.49 8.89
N ASP A 221 6.96 -13.10 7.72
CA ASP A 221 8.25 -13.51 7.16
C ASP A 221 9.20 -12.32 6.98
N MET A 222 8.72 -11.25 6.34
CA MET A 222 9.52 -10.04 6.11
C MET A 222 9.98 -9.38 7.42
N LEU A 223 9.20 -9.46 8.49
CA LEU A 223 9.56 -8.89 9.80
C LEU A 223 10.42 -9.86 10.64
N GLY A 224 10.62 -11.10 10.19
CA GLY A 224 11.32 -12.14 10.95
C GLY A 224 10.49 -12.64 12.15
N LYS A 225 9.17 -12.61 12.03
CA LYS A 225 8.19 -13.02 13.05
C LYS A 225 7.43 -14.29 12.64
N SER A 226 8.04 -15.12 11.81
CA SER A 226 7.52 -16.44 11.46
C SER A 226 7.53 -17.29 12.72
N GLY A 227 6.34 -17.60 13.26
CA GLY A 227 6.12 -18.46 14.41
C GLY A 227 5.66 -19.84 13.98
#